data_61c48c04b8b6fc6adab621e37916f4e2
#
_entry.id   61c48c04b8b6fc6adab621e37916f4e2
#
_cell.length_a   1.000
_cell.length_b   1.000
_cell.length_c   1.000
_cell.angle_alpha   90.00
_cell.angle_beta   90.00
_cell.angle_gamma   90.00
#
_symmetry.space_group_name_H-M   'P 1'
#
loop_
_entity.id
_entity.type
_entity.pdbx_description
1 polymer ?
#
loop_
_entity_poly.entity_id
_entity_poly.type
_entity_poly.pdbx_seq_one_letter_code
_entity_poly.pdbx_strand_id
1 'polypeptide(L)'
;YERQVDQRLKNRLVEFSFPYPNRMELALAPVRVLRRSGIIPLLRKLGVMKLLGNLGDMEALLPPLPPMQKRLKFPVRWKARGPRQASVGMITGCVMQVMQSHVNEATARVLCKSGCDVAAPKTQNCCGALHAHIGDMEKAKELARCNIAAFEDWEKEHGALDAIVINAAGCGAVLKEYPGWFKDDDEWETRSKNFSEKVQDVSEFLDQDAFKARLQDSLR
;
A
#
# COMPACT_ATOMS: atom_id res chain seq x y z
N TYR A 1 13.71 -2.79 -32.04
CA TYR A 1 14.86 -2.51 -31.15
C TYR A 1 14.62 -1.23 -30.32
N GLU A 2 14.20 -0.13 -30.93
CA GLU A 2 13.89 1.13 -30.22
C GLU A 2 12.76 0.98 -29.19
N ARG A 3 11.69 0.26 -29.48
CA ARG A 3 10.62 -0.03 -28.51
C ARG A 3 11.11 -0.78 -27.27
N GLN A 4 12.08 -1.67 -27.40
CA GLN A 4 12.62 -2.45 -26.27
C GLN A 4 13.52 -1.60 -25.37
N VAL A 5 14.30 -0.67 -25.93
CA VAL A 5 15.14 0.25 -25.15
C VAL A 5 14.29 1.23 -24.35
N ASP A 6 13.25 1.82 -24.97
CA ASP A 6 12.30 2.72 -24.30
C ASP A 6 11.54 2.00 -23.18
N GLN A 7 11.15 0.76 -23.37
CA GLN A 7 10.47 -0.06 -22.37
C GLN A 7 11.38 -0.41 -21.17
N ARG A 8 12.66 -0.72 -21.43
CA ARG A 8 13.64 -0.95 -20.36
C ARG A 8 13.90 0.28 -19.50
N LEU A 9 14.00 1.46 -20.12
CA LEU A 9 14.18 2.71 -19.37
C LEU A 9 12.95 3.05 -18.52
N LYS A 10 11.75 2.89 -19.08
CA LYS A 10 10.48 3.07 -18.36
C LYS A 10 10.36 2.12 -17.18
N ASN A 11 10.67 0.84 -17.38
CA ASN A 11 10.65 -0.15 -16.29
C ASN A 11 11.61 0.25 -15.17
N ARG A 12 12.85 0.61 -15.49
CA ARG A 12 13.82 1.07 -14.49
C ARG A 12 13.37 2.29 -13.70
N LEU A 13 12.71 3.26 -14.35
CA LEU A 13 12.15 4.42 -13.66
C LEU A 13 11.01 4.05 -12.71
N VAL A 14 10.14 3.12 -13.14
CA VAL A 14 9.06 2.59 -12.30
C VAL A 14 9.62 1.81 -11.11
N GLU A 15 10.56 0.89 -11.35
CA GLU A 15 11.26 0.11 -10.32
C GLU A 15 11.99 1.00 -9.31
N PHE A 16 12.61 2.08 -9.80
CA PHE A 16 13.33 3.02 -8.94
C PHE A 16 12.42 3.86 -8.05
N SER A 17 11.22 4.22 -8.53
CA SER A 17 10.36 5.21 -7.86
C SER A 17 9.18 4.58 -7.12
N PHE A 18 8.43 3.68 -7.75
CA PHE A 18 7.13 3.22 -7.23
C PHE A 18 7.22 2.37 -5.96
N PRO A 19 8.17 1.45 -5.78
CA PRO A 19 8.29 0.68 -4.54
C PRO A 19 8.69 1.53 -3.32
N TYR A 20 9.22 2.73 -3.56
CA TYR A 20 9.78 3.58 -2.53
C TYR A 20 8.95 4.87 -2.35
N PRO A 21 8.09 4.96 -1.33
CA PRO A 21 7.19 6.10 -1.15
C PRO A 21 7.88 7.47 -1.14
N ASN A 22 9.11 7.57 -0.60
CA ASN A 22 9.86 8.82 -0.59
C ASN A 22 10.31 9.26 -2.00
N ARG A 23 10.75 8.30 -2.82
CA ARG A 23 11.17 8.57 -4.21
C ARG A 23 9.95 8.92 -5.09
N MET A 24 8.83 8.24 -4.86
CA MET A 24 7.56 8.55 -5.53
C MET A 24 7.06 9.95 -5.16
N GLU A 25 7.15 10.34 -3.90
CA GLU A 25 6.82 11.71 -3.46
C GLU A 25 7.67 12.76 -4.17
N LEU A 26 8.97 12.52 -4.30
CA LEU A 26 9.89 13.41 -5.00
C LEU A 26 9.53 13.50 -6.49
N ALA A 27 9.25 12.37 -7.13
CA ALA A 27 8.84 12.32 -8.55
C ALA A 27 7.50 13.05 -8.81
N LEU A 28 6.57 13.00 -7.85
CA LEU A 28 5.26 13.64 -7.96
C LEU A 28 5.25 15.10 -7.46
N ALA A 29 6.31 15.58 -6.82
CA ALA A 29 6.37 16.93 -6.28
C ALA A 29 6.14 18.02 -7.35
N PRO A 30 6.77 17.98 -8.54
CA PRO A 30 6.51 18.97 -9.59
C PRO A 30 5.03 18.98 -10.05
N VAL A 31 4.44 17.79 -10.23
CA VAL A 31 3.03 17.67 -10.64
C VAL A 31 2.12 18.26 -9.58
N ARG A 32 2.41 18.03 -8.31
CA ARG A 32 1.66 18.57 -7.17
C ARG A 32 1.70 20.10 -7.13
N VAL A 33 2.88 20.69 -7.35
CA VAL A 33 3.06 22.15 -7.42
C VAL A 33 2.30 22.73 -8.60
N LEU A 34 2.44 22.15 -9.80
CA LEU A 34 1.76 22.62 -11.02
C LEU A 34 0.23 22.51 -10.94
N ARG A 35 -0.31 21.48 -10.29
CA ARG A 35 -1.75 21.37 -10.04
C ARG A 35 -2.25 22.44 -9.05
N ARG A 36 -1.49 22.69 -7.98
CA ARG A 36 -1.88 23.68 -6.94
C ARG A 36 -1.74 25.12 -7.43
N SER A 37 -0.79 25.42 -8.31
CA SER A 37 -0.61 26.76 -8.90
C SER A 37 -1.67 27.13 -9.95
N GLY A 38 -2.55 26.19 -10.32
CA GLY A 38 -3.54 26.43 -11.39
C GLY A 38 -2.97 26.32 -12.82
N ILE A 39 -1.68 26.03 -12.97
CA ILE A 39 -1.02 25.93 -14.29
C ILE A 39 -1.60 24.75 -15.08
N ILE A 40 -1.74 23.57 -14.49
CA ILE A 40 -2.31 22.40 -15.18
C ILE A 40 -3.73 22.66 -15.70
N PRO A 41 -4.69 23.17 -14.89
CA PRO A 41 -6.01 23.56 -15.40
C PRO A 41 -5.96 24.56 -16.54
N LEU A 42 -5.06 25.55 -16.47
CA LEU A 42 -4.88 26.54 -17.54
C LEU A 42 -4.35 25.87 -18.83
N LEU A 43 -3.32 25.04 -18.74
CA LEU A 43 -2.76 24.29 -19.88
C LEU A 43 -3.79 23.35 -20.52
N ARG A 44 -4.66 22.72 -19.72
CA ARG A 44 -5.79 21.94 -20.24
C ARG A 44 -6.78 22.82 -21.02
N LYS A 45 -7.15 23.97 -20.47
CA LYS A 45 -8.08 24.90 -21.11
C LYS A 45 -7.54 25.45 -22.42
N LEU A 46 -6.22 25.68 -22.52
CA LEU A 46 -5.52 26.11 -23.71
C LEU A 46 -5.22 24.96 -24.70
N GLY A 47 -5.58 23.72 -24.39
CA GLY A 47 -5.34 22.57 -25.28
C GLY A 47 -3.88 22.08 -25.33
N VAL A 48 -2.97 22.71 -24.59
CA VAL A 48 -1.53 22.38 -24.58
C VAL A 48 -1.29 20.94 -24.08
N MET A 49 -2.10 20.45 -23.13
CA MET A 49 -1.97 19.08 -22.63
C MET A 49 -2.18 18.01 -23.72
N LYS A 50 -2.99 18.31 -24.76
CA LYS A 50 -3.17 17.41 -25.91
C LYS A 50 -1.91 17.31 -26.79
N LEU A 51 -1.12 18.38 -26.84
CA LEU A 51 0.14 18.42 -27.60
C LEU A 51 1.25 17.59 -26.91
N LEU A 52 1.11 17.36 -25.58
CA LEU A 52 2.04 16.53 -24.81
C LEU A 52 1.76 15.02 -24.94
N GLY A 53 0.74 14.63 -25.72
CA GLY A 53 0.41 13.22 -26.00
C GLY A 53 0.30 12.38 -24.72
N ASN A 54 1.01 11.27 -24.68
CA ASN A 54 0.97 10.32 -23.55
C ASN A 54 1.21 10.95 -22.17
N LEU A 55 2.00 12.03 -22.07
CA LEU A 55 2.23 12.71 -20.77
C LEU A 55 0.98 13.44 -20.31
N GLY A 56 0.22 14.05 -21.23
CA GLY A 56 -1.06 14.66 -20.92
C GLY A 56 -2.10 13.65 -20.46
N ASP A 57 -2.15 12.49 -21.12
CA ASP A 57 -3.05 11.39 -20.74
C ASP A 57 -2.70 10.78 -19.39
N MET A 58 -1.42 10.56 -19.13
CA MET A 58 -0.94 10.08 -17.82
C MET A 58 -1.28 11.07 -16.70
N GLU A 59 -1.11 12.38 -16.94
CA GLU A 59 -1.49 13.41 -15.96
C GLU A 59 -3.00 13.39 -15.68
N ALA A 60 -3.82 13.19 -16.73
CA ALA A 60 -5.27 13.12 -16.58
C ALA A 60 -5.75 11.92 -15.76
N LEU A 61 -5.02 10.80 -15.80
CA LEU A 61 -5.33 9.59 -15.05
C LEU A 61 -4.88 9.66 -13.58
N LEU A 62 -4.00 10.61 -13.23
CA LEU A 62 -3.56 10.74 -11.83
C LEU A 62 -4.71 11.23 -10.93
N PRO A 63 -5.01 10.52 -9.84
CA PRO A 63 -6.01 10.97 -8.87
C PRO A 63 -5.58 12.30 -8.22
N PRO A 64 -6.47 12.98 -7.50
CA PRO A 64 -6.11 14.10 -6.65
C PRO A 64 -5.04 13.67 -5.65
N LEU A 65 -3.85 14.30 -5.73
CA LEU A 65 -2.72 13.94 -4.86
C LEU A 65 -2.91 14.54 -3.46
N PRO A 66 -2.98 13.74 -2.39
CA PRO A 66 -3.10 14.25 -1.04
C PRO A 66 -1.82 15.01 -0.63
N PRO A 67 -1.88 15.93 0.35
CA PRO A 67 -0.70 16.58 0.89
C PRO A 67 0.29 15.56 1.45
N MET A 68 1.60 15.72 1.17
CA MET A 68 2.68 14.85 1.65
C MET A 68 2.64 14.67 3.17
N GLN A 69 2.27 15.72 3.90
CA GLN A 69 2.16 15.71 5.36
C GLN A 69 1.21 14.64 5.91
N LYS A 70 0.17 14.25 5.16
CA LYS A 70 -0.77 13.20 5.60
C LYS A 70 -0.08 11.85 5.71
N ARG A 71 0.77 11.49 4.74
CA ARG A 71 1.55 10.27 4.79
C ARG A 71 2.52 10.24 5.97
N LEU A 72 3.27 11.32 6.16
CA LEU A 72 4.29 11.42 7.22
C LEU A 72 3.69 11.36 8.63
N LYS A 73 2.46 11.83 8.78
CA LYS A 73 1.71 11.85 10.05
C LYS A 73 0.85 10.61 10.27
N PHE A 74 0.86 9.63 9.35
CA PHE A 74 0.08 8.41 9.54
C PHE A 74 0.55 7.68 10.80
N PRO A 75 -0.33 7.45 11.80
CA PRO A 75 0.05 6.83 13.07
C PRO A 75 0.50 5.39 12.87
N VAL A 76 1.47 4.96 13.68
CA VAL A 76 1.91 3.55 13.72
C VAL A 76 0.87 2.68 14.43
N ARG A 77 0.12 3.26 15.35
CA ARG A 77 -0.89 2.56 16.15
C ARG A 77 -2.17 3.39 16.27
N TRP A 78 -3.29 2.70 16.10
CA TRP A 78 -4.64 3.22 16.30
C TRP A 78 -5.35 2.34 17.32
N LYS A 79 -6.09 2.97 18.22
CA LYS A 79 -6.82 2.26 19.28
C LYS A 79 -8.26 1.97 18.86
N ALA A 80 -8.75 0.80 19.24
CA ALA A 80 -10.15 0.43 19.11
C ALA A 80 -11.06 1.49 19.77
N ARG A 81 -12.19 1.73 19.15
CA ARG A 81 -13.25 2.53 19.77
C ARG A 81 -14.17 1.61 20.59
N GLY A 82 -14.06 1.72 21.92
CA GLY A 82 -14.73 0.84 22.87
C GLY A 82 -13.94 -0.45 23.17
N PRO A 83 -14.60 -1.53 23.65
CA PRO A 83 -13.91 -2.77 23.98
C PRO A 83 -13.17 -3.37 22.78
N ARG A 84 -11.90 -3.69 22.97
CA ARG A 84 -11.07 -4.31 21.94
C ARG A 84 -11.55 -5.74 21.67
N GLN A 85 -11.75 -6.08 20.40
CA GLN A 85 -12.11 -7.41 19.93
C GLN A 85 -10.96 -8.10 19.20
N ALA A 86 -10.13 -7.33 18.48
CA ALA A 86 -9.01 -7.85 17.74
C ALA A 86 -7.84 -6.86 17.70
N SER A 87 -6.65 -7.38 17.40
CA SER A 87 -5.45 -6.62 17.06
C SER A 87 -5.07 -6.96 15.63
N VAL A 88 -5.06 -5.97 14.73
CA VAL A 88 -4.82 -6.20 13.31
C VAL A 88 -3.61 -5.42 12.82
N GLY A 89 -2.77 -6.06 12.02
CA GLY A 89 -1.76 -5.38 11.22
C GLY A 89 -2.41 -4.73 10.00
N MET A 90 -1.91 -3.60 9.54
CA MET A 90 -2.38 -2.96 8.31
C MET A 90 -1.22 -2.74 7.35
N ILE A 91 -1.33 -3.33 6.18
CA ILE A 91 -0.43 -3.03 5.05
C ILE A 91 -0.82 -1.68 4.45
N THR A 92 0.09 -0.73 4.50
CA THR A 92 -0.16 0.63 4.01
C THR A 92 0.15 0.79 2.52
N GLY A 93 0.90 -0.16 1.94
CA GLY A 93 1.30 -0.18 0.53
C GLY A 93 2.18 0.99 0.11
N CYS A 94 2.85 0.88 -1.03
CA CYS A 94 3.72 1.97 -1.54
C CYS A 94 2.90 3.08 -2.22
N VAL A 95 2.11 2.73 -3.23
CA VAL A 95 1.26 3.68 -3.98
C VAL A 95 0.13 4.24 -3.10
N MET A 96 -0.48 3.39 -2.28
CA MET A 96 -1.56 3.78 -1.38
C MET A 96 -1.13 4.86 -0.38
N GLN A 97 0.08 4.76 0.17
CA GLN A 97 0.61 5.80 1.06
C GLN A 97 0.73 7.17 0.41
N VAL A 98 1.12 7.22 -0.87
CA VAL A 98 1.44 8.47 -1.57
C VAL A 98 0.21 9.06 -2.27
N MET A 99 -0.55 8.23 -2.97
CA MET A 99 -1.67 8.69 -3.79
C MET A 99 -3.02 8.57 -3.10
N GLN A 100 -3.18 7.60 -2.19
CA GLN A 100 -4.46 7.24 -1.57
C GLN A 100 -4.38 7.19 -0.03
N SER A 101 -3.52 8.02 0.59
CA SER A 101 -3.35 8.03 2.05
C SER A 101 -4.66 8.24 2.82
N HIS A 102 -5.62 8.95 2.23
CA HIS A 102 -6.95 9.13 2.81
C HIS A 102 -7.77 7.83 2.88
N VAL A 103 -7.54 6.89 1.94
CA VAL A 103 -8.16 5.55 1.97
C VAL A 103 -7.57 4.74 3.13
N ASN A 104 -6.23 4.77 3.31
CA ASN A 104 -5.58 4.13 4.45
C ASN A 104 -6.11 4.67 5.79
N GLU A 105 -6.26 6.01 5.92
CA GLU A 105 -6.86 6.62 7.11
C GLU A 105 -8.31 6.17 7.33
N ALA A 106 -9.11 6.08 6.25
CA ALA A 106 -10.49 5.62 6.33
C ALA A 106 -10.56 4.15 6.77
N THR A 107 -9.71 3.30 6.19
CA THR A 107 -9.59 1.88 6.56
C THR A 107 -9.26 1.73 8.05
N ALA A 108 -8.23 2.43 8.55
CA ALA A 108 -7.87 2.39 9.97
C ALA A 108 -9.03 2.87 10.87
N ARG A 109 -9.74 3.94 10.47
CA ARG A 109 -10.92 4.42 11.24
C ARG A 109 -12.06 3.40 11.29
N VAL A 110 -12.34 2.72 10.17
CA VAL A 110 -13.39 1.69 10.10
C VAL A 110 -13.02 0.51 10.99
N LEU A 111 -11.80 0.01 10.89
CA LEU A 111 -11.29 -1.06 11.76
C LEU A 111 -11.38 -0.69 13.24
N CYS A 112 -11.00 0.54 13.61
CA CYS A 112 -11.12 1.00 15.00
C CYS A 112 -12.58 1.07 15.47
N LYS A 113 -13.51 1.51 14.61
CA LYS A 113 -14.95 1.50 14.91
C LYS A 113 -15.50 0.08 15.08
N SER A 114 -14.96 -0.88 14.32
CA SER A 114 -15.30 -2.30 14.46
C SER A 114 -14.67 -2.97 15.69
N GLY A 115 -13.92 -2.21 16.51
CA GLY A 115 -13.31 -2.72 17.74
C GLY A 115 -11.90 -3.28 17.58
N CYS A 116 -11.19 -2.94 16.52
CA CYS A 116 -9.82 -3.39 16.31
C CYS A 116 -8.79 -2.36 16.77
N ASP A 117 -7.76 -2.80 17.49
CA ASP A 117 -6.49 -2.07 17.55
C ASP A 117 -5.79 -2.28 16.20
N VAL A 118 -5.28 -1.21 15.60
CA VAL A 118 -4.62 -1.29 14.27
C VAL A 118 -3.14 -0.94 14.41
N ALA A 119 -2.29 -1.80 13.88
CA ALA A 119 -0.84 -1.65 13.80
C ALA A 119 -0.38 -1.40 12.36
N ALA A 120 0.36 -0.34 12.13
CA ALA A 120 0.96 -0.03 10.83
C ALA A 120 2.48 0.21 11.00
N PRO A 121 3.31 -0.84 11.12
CA PRO A 121 4.74 -0.70 11.31
C PRO A 121 5.37 0.18 10.22
N LYS A 122 6.27 1.10 10.58
CA LYS A 122 6.94 1.98 9.60
C LYS A 122 8.02 1.27 8.79
N THR A 123 8.47 0.12 9.27
CA THR A 123 9.49 -0.71 8.62
C THR A 123 8.95 -1.55 7.47
N GLN A 124 7.61 -1.63 7.30
CA GLN A 124 7.01 -2.28 6.14
C GLN A 124 7.36 -1.57 4.83
N ASN A 125 7.36 -2.31 3.73
CA ASN A 125 7.74 -1.84 2.42
C ASN A 125 6.65 -2.14 1.36
N CYS A 126 7.01 -1.96 0.07
CA CYS A 126 6.19 -2.43 -1.05
C CYS A 126 5.95 -3.94 -0.95
N CYS A 127 4.80 -4.41 -1.41
CA CYS A 127 4.48 -5.85 -1.46
C CYS A 127 5.35 -6.64 -2.46
N GLY A 128 6.15 -5.97 -3.29
CA GLY A 128 7.01 -6.63 -4.28
C GLY A 128 6.34 -6.96 -5.62
N ALA A 129 5.02 -6.74 -5.76
CA ALA A 129 4.27 -7.10 -6.97
C ALA A 129 4.90 -6.58 -8.26
N LEU A 130 5.33 -5.31 -8.29
CA LEU A 130 5.94 -4.72 -9.49
C LEU A 130 7.21 -5.44 -9.90
N HIS A 131 8.07 -5.80 -8.94
CA HIS A 131 9.31 -6.54 -9.21
C HIS A 131 9.02 -7.98 -9.67
N ALA A 132 8.08 -8.67 -9.02
CA ALA A 132 7.65 -10.00 -9.42
C ALA A 132 7.11 -10.03 -10.87
N HIS A 133 6.24 -9.08 -11.22
CA HIS A 133 5.64 -8.99 -12.57
C HIS A 133 6.63 -8.71 -13.70
N ILE A 134 7.75 -8.08 -13.42
CA ILE A 134 8.83 -7.84 -14.42
C ILE A 134 9.92 -8.92 -14.38
N GLY A 135 9.79 -9.92 -13.49
CA GLY A 135 10.72 -11.03 -13.36
C GLY A 135 11.91 -10.79 -12.41
N ASP A 136 11.96 -9.64 -11.71
CA ASP A 136 12.98 -9.36 -10.69
C ASP A 136 12.57 -10.00 -9.35
N MET A 137 12.65 -11.33 -9.30
CA MET A 137 12.23 -12.11 -8.15
C MET A 137 13.12 -11.90 -6.92
N GLU A 138 14.42 -11.62 -7.11
CA GLU A 138 15.32 -11.38 -5.97
C GLU A 138 14.89 -10.11 -5.19
N LYS A 139 14.58 -9.04 -5.91
CA LYS A 139 14.09 -7.81 -5.28
C LYS A 139 12.70 -7.98 -4.71
N ALA A 140 11.83 -8.74 -5.35
CA ALA A 140 10.51 -9.08 -4.82
C ALA A 140 10.61 -9.83 -3.49
N LYS A 141 11.48 -10.84 -3.41
CA LYS A 141 11.77 -11.60 -2.17
C LYS A 141 12.37 -10.74 -1.07
N GLU A 142 13.29 -9.83 -1.40
CA GLU A 142 13.86 -8.87 -0.42
C GLU A 142 12.75 -8.03 0.22
N LEU A 143 11.83 -7.48 -0.58
CA LEU A 143 10.70 -6.69 -0.09
C LEU A 143 9.73 -7.53 0.74
N ALA A 144 9.49 -8.78 0.34
CA ALA A 144 8.67 -9.72 1.11
C ALA A 144 9.28 -10.01 2.48
N ARG A 145 10.60 -10.30 2.55
CA ARG A 145 11.32 -10.50 3.81
C ARG A 145 11.18 -9.28 4.74
N CYS A 146 11.33 -8.08 4.20
CA CYS A 146 11.13 -6.85 4.98
C CYS A 146 9.72 -6.73 5.57
N ASN A 147 8.69 -7.08 4.79
CA ASN A 147 7.31 -7.04 5.26
C ASN A 147 7.05 -8.08 6.34
N ILE A 148 7.47 -9.33 6.14
CA ILE A 148 7.34 -10.40 7.12
C ILE A 148 8.01 -9.99 8.43
N ALA A 149 9.28 -9.59 8.38
CA ALA A 149 10.04 -9.15 9.55
C ALA A 149 9.37 -7.97 10.28
N ALA A 150 8.84 -6.99 9.53
CA ALA A 150 8.19 -5.82 10.14
C ALA A 150 7.00 -6.17 11.03
N PHE A 151 6.20 -7.16 10.63
CA PHE A 151 5.05 -7.60 11.43
C PHE A 151 5.44 -8.59 12.51
N GLU A 152 6.42 -9.47 12.28
CA GLU A 152 6.98 -10.34 13.33
C GLU A 152 7.61 -9.53 14.48
N ASP A 153 8.38 -8.50 14.16
CA ASP A 153 8.99 -7.62 15.16
C ASP A 153 7.93 -6.83 15.93
N TRP A 154 6.86 -6.39 15.23
CA TRP A 154 5.71 -5.82 15.93
C TRP A 154 5.07 -6.79 16.91
N GLU A 155 4.85 -8.04 16.50
CA GLU A 155 4.24 -9.07 17.35
C GLU A 155 5.10 -9.40 18.56
N LYS A 156 6.43 -9.44 18.41
CA LYS A 156 7.36 -9.66 19.52
C LYS A 156 7.26 -8.57 20.60
N GLU A 157 7.07 -7.32 20.18
CA GLU A 157 7.03 -6.17 21.10
C GLU A 157 5.63 -5.90 21.68
N HIS A 158 4.57 -6.21 20.95
CA HIS A 158 3.21 -5.73 21.27
C HIS A 158 2.18 -6.87 21.42
N GLY A 159 2.56 -8.11 21.15
CA GLY A 159 1.68 -9.28 21.13
C GLY A 159 1.13 -9.62 19.76
N ALA A 160 0.57 -10.82 19.65
CA ALA A 160 0.11 -11.39 18.38
C ALA A 160 -0.95 -10.52 17.67
N LEU A 161 -0.90 -10.56 16.35
CA LEU A 161 -1.91 -10.00 15.47
C LEU A 161 -2.87 -11.11 15.03
N ASP A 162 -4.17 -10.83 15.13
CA ASP A 162 -5.23 -11.76 14.71
C ASP A 162 -5.35 -11.84 13.18
N ALA A 163 -5.04 -10.74 12.49
CA ALA A 163 -5.00 -10.67 11.03
C ALA A 163 -4.05 -9.57 10.55
N ILE A 164 -3.65 -9.64 9.27
CA ILE A 164 -2.94 -8.58 8.55
C ILE A 164 -3.84 -8.13 7.42
N VAL A 165 -4.41 -6.93 7.51
CA VAL A 165 -5.38 -6.43 6.55
C VAL A 165 -4.74 -5.57 5.47
N ILE A 166 -5.28 -5.66 4.26
CA ILE A 166 -4.90 -4.87 3.10
C ILE A 166 -6.15 -4.32 2.41
N ASN A 167 -6.09 -3.08 1.92
CA ASN A 167 -7.16 -2.42 1.17
C ASN A 167 -6.83 -2.24 -0.33
N ALA A 168 -5.90 -3.03 -0.84
CA ALA A 168 -5.47 -3.02 -2.24
C ALA A 168 -5.39 -4.46 -2.75
N ALA A 169 -6.38 -4.91 -3.50
CA ALA A 169 -6.54 -6.31 -3.92
C ALA A 169 -5.31 -6.89 -4.65
N GLY A 170 -4.67 -6.12 -5.55
CA GLY A 170 -3.45 -6.57 -6.23
C GLY A 170 -2.27 -6.81 -5.29
N CYS A 171 -2.11 -5.98 -4.25
CA CYS A 171 -1.13 -6.24 -3.21
C CYS A 171 -1.53 -7.46 -2.36
N GLY A 172 -2.82 -7.58 -2.02
CA GLY A 172 -3.35 -8.69 -1.23
C GLY A 172 -3.10 -10.05 -1.88
N ALA A 173 -3.33 -10.17 -3.18
CA ALA A 173 -3.03 -11.38 -3.95
C ALA A 173 -1.55 -11.77 -3.82
N VAL A 174 -0.65 -10.82 -4.06
CA VAL A 174 0.79 -11.07 -3.99
C VAL A 174 1.27 -11.42 -2.57
N LEU A 175 0.73 -10.78 -1.53
CA LEU A 175 1.05 -11.13 -0.14
C LEU A 175 0.65 -12.58 0.20
N LYS A 176 -0.44 -13.07 -0.38
CA LYS A 176 -0.89 -14.48 -0.25
C LYS A 176 -0.02 -15.45 -1.05
N GLU A 177 0.71 -14.98 -2.06
CA GLU A 177 1.63 -15.78 -2.89
C GLU A 177 3.04 -15.92 -2.30
N TYR A 178 3.39 -15.18 -1.26
CA TYR A 178 4.73 -15.21 -0.66
C TYR A 178 5.26 -16.63 -0.36
N PRO A 179 4.46 -17.60 0.15
CA PRO A 179 4.95 -18.95 0.39
C PRO A 179 5.53 -19.62 -0.86
N GLY A 180 4.92 -19.37 -2.03
CA GLY A 180 5.42 -19.88 -3.31
C GLY A 180 6.78 -19.33 -3.71
N TRP A 181 7.13 -18.13 -3.24
CA TRP A 181 8.43 -17.51 -3.52
C TRP A 181 9.56 -18.09 -2.66
N PHE A 182 9.24 -18.69 -1.52
CA PHE A 182 10.20 -19.22 -0.55
C PHE A 182 10.11 -20.73 -0.35
N LYS A 183 9.52 -21.45 -1.32
CA LYS A 183 9.26 -22.89 -1.22
C LYS A 183 10.49 -23.75 -0.88
N ASP A 184 11.69 -23.34 -1.32
CA ASP A 184 12.93 -24.06 -1.11
C ASP A 184 13.90 -23.30 -0.18
N ASP A 185 13.36 -22.44 0.69
CA ASP A 185 14.14 -21.61 1.62
C ASP A 185 13.74 -21.99 3.06
N ASP A 186 14.57 -22.82 3.70
CA ASP A 186 14.31 -23.40 5.04
C ASP A 186 14.00 -22.34 6.09
N GLU A 187 14.58 -21.15 5.99
CA GLU A 187 14.36 -20.05 6.93
C GLU A 187 13.02 -19.34 6.67
N TRP A 188 12.69 -19.08 5.38
CA TRP A 188 11.60 -18.18 5.00
C TRP A 188 10.30 -18.89 4.61
N GLU A 189 10.33 -20.20 4.32
CA GLU A 189 9.13 -20.95 3.94
C GLU A 189 8.06 -20.89 5.04
N THR A 190 8.40 -21.29 6.26
CA THR A 190 7.46 -21.28 7.40
C THR A 190 7.03 -19.86 7.76
N ARG A 191 7.96 -18.91 7.76
CA ARG A 191 7.67 -17.50 8.11
C ARG A 191 6.72 -16.86 7.09
N SER A 192 6.95 -17.07 5.80
CA SER A 192 6.09 -16.56 4.74
C SER A 192 4.69 -17.17 4.79
N LYS A 193 4.58 -18.46 5.11
CA LYS A 193 3.30 -19.15 5.29
C LYS A 193 2.52 -18.56 6.46
N ASN A 194 3.14 -18.44 7.64
CA ASN A 194 2.50 -17.85 8.82
C ASN A 194 2.03 -16.42 8.58
N PHE A 195 2.82 -15.62 7.86
CA PHE A 195 2.45 -14.27 7.48
C PHE A 195 1.25 -14.26 6.51
N SER A 196 1.31 -15.05 5.44
CA SER A 196 0.30 -15.07 4.39
C SER A 196 -1.05 -15.61 4.86
N GLU A 197 -1.06 -16.55 5.81
CA GLU A 197 -2.28 -17.08 6.42
C GLU A 197 -3.06 -16.01 7.21
N LYS A 198 -2.37 -14.98 7.74
CA LYS A 198 -2.99 -13.84 8.41
C LYS A 198 -3.49 -12.77 7.45
N VAL A 199 -3.08 -12.80 6.17
CA VAL A 199 -3.41 -11.74 5.19
C VAL A 199 -4.85 -11.87 4.72
N GLN A 200 -5.63 -10.80 4.91
CA GLN A 200 -7.03 -10.71 4.47
C GLN A 200 -7.28 -9.36 3.79
N ASP A 201 -8.16 -9.35 2.78
CA ASP A 201 -8.72 -8.09 2.30
C ASP A 201 -9.56 -7.45 3.41
N VAL A 202 -9.56 -6.14 3.49
CA VAL A 202 -10.30 -5.41 4.53
C VAL A 202 -11.81 -5.72 4.49
N SER A 203 -12.35 -5.97 3.30
CA SER A 203 -13.77 -6.32 3.14
C SER A 203 -14.03 -7.74 3.63
N GLU A 204 -13.13 -8.68 3.32
CA GLU A 204 -13.15 -10.06 3.79
C GLU A 204 -13.09 -10.11 5.33
N PHE A 205 -12.19 -9.34 5.92
CA PHE A 205 -12.04 -9.25 7.37
C PHE A 205 -13.30 -8.68 8.05
N LEU A 206 -13.87 -7.61 7.51
CA LEU A 206 -15.03 -6.93 8.09
C LEU A 206 -16.36 -7.67 7.85
N ASP A 207 -16.43 -8.61 6.92
CA ASP A 207 -17.64 -9.44 6.68
C ASP A 207 -17.84 -10.53 7.73
N GLN A 208 -16.89 -10.76 8.62
CA GLN A 208 -17.06 -11.65 9.78
C GLN A 208 -18.13 -11.08 10.71
N ASP A 209 -19.05 -11.95 11.19
CA ASP A 209 -20.27 -11.56 11.92
C ASP A 209 -20.00 -10.62 13.12
N ALA A 210 -18.94 -10.88 13.87
CA ALA A 210 -18.56 -10.07 15.03
C ALA A 210 -18.27 -8.59 14.68
N PHE A 211 -17.59 -8.34 13.54
CA PHE A 211 -17.24 -7.00 13.10
C PHE A 211 -18.36 -6.33 12.32
N LYS A 212 -19.11 -7.12 11.53
CA LYS A 212 -20.26 -6.66 10.73
C LYS A 212 -21.37 -6.09 11.61
N ALA A 213 -21.79 -6.80 12.66
CA ALA A 213 -22.80 -6.33 13.59
C ALA A 213 -22.41 -4.99 14.22
N ARG A 214 -21.19 -4.88 14.69
CA ARG A 214 -20.68 -3.68 15.36
C ARG A 214 -20.53 -2.49 14.41
N LEU A 215 -20.15 -2.74 13.16
CA LEU A 215 -20.08 -1.70 12.14
C LEU A 215 -21.48 -1.15 11.84
N GLN A 216 -22.49 -2.03 11.72
CA GLN A 216 -23.89 -1.64 11.52
C GLN A 216 -24.40 -0.77 12.66
N ASP A 217 -24.12 -1.12 13.91
CA ASP A 217 -24.52 -0.31 15.09
C ASP A 217 -23.81 1.06 15.11
N SER A 218 -22.60 1.15 14.61
CA SER A 218 -21.83 2.41 14.55
C SER A 218 -22.27 3.37 13.43
N LEU A 219 -23.13 2.91 12.51
CA LEU A 219 -23.68 3.67 11.39
C LEU A 219 -25.11 4.21 11.67
N ARG A 220 -25.73 3.74 12.75
CA ARG A 220 -27.01 4.25 13.27
C ARG A 220 -26.80 5.45 14.20
#